data_542c5c9552bee18d3eb767d64232b74e
#
_entry.id   542c5c9552bee18d3eb767d64232b74e
#
_cell.length_a   1.000
_cell.length_b   1.000
_cell.length_c   1.000
_cell.angle_alpha   90.00
_cell.angle_beta   90.00
_cell.angle_gamma   90.00
#
_symmetry.space_group_name_H-M   'P 1'
#
loop_
_entity.id
_entity.type
_entity.pdbx_description
1 polymer ?
#
loop_
_entity_poly.entity_id
_entity_poly.type
_entity_poly.pdbx_seq_one_letter_code
_entity_poly.pdbx_strand_id
1 'polypeptide(L)'
;GNMLSEDEVKDIIDGKTVMAPLRQIQEVKNAIKTYELYEKLNPFDVNDLLKAHGTMMMALTDDAGKFRRGGVGVFSEERLVHMAPPADRVPFLIDDLFEWLKQAKDHLLIRSCVFHYEFEFIHPFSDGNGRMGRLWQSLILGRLHPLFEYLPVENMVYANQEAYYNAIQHSTATADSGPFIEFMLQEILNPLKRHQGSLISQHNVMEVRDKIRDKFGISSEQIIEQIQRNPAVTLDE
;
A
#
# COMPACT_ATOMS: atom_id res chain seq x y z
N GLY A 1 -13.91 6.79 -6.13
CA GLY A 1 -13.29 5.51 -6.46
C GLY A 1 -14.00 4.82 -7.61
N ASN A 2 -13.48 3.67 -8.05
CA ASN A 2 -14.11 2.85 -9.09
C ASN A 2 -15.42 2.25 -8.56
N MET A 3 -16.47 2.23 -9.39
CA MET A 3 -17.82 1.81 -9.00
C MET A 3 -18.23 0.45 -9.60
N LEU A 4 -17.29 -0.23 -10.27
CA LEU A 4 -17.56 -1.54 -10.86
C LEU A 4 -17.77 -2.58 -9.76
N SER A 5 -18.71 -3.50 -10.01
CA SER A 5 -18.92 -4.67 -9.15
C SER A 5 -17.77 -5.67 -9.26
N GLU A 6 -17.65 -6.58 -8.29
CA GLU A 6 -16.65 -7.65 -8.32
C GLU A 6 -16.78 -8.53 -9.59
N ASP A 7 -18.02 -8.80 -10.05
CA ASP A 7 -18.26 -9.58 -11.24
C ASP A 7 -17.80 -8.85 -12.51
N GLU A 8 -18.04 -7.54 -12.61
CA GLU A 8 -17.57 -6.72 -13.73
C GLU A 8 -16.03 -6.65 -13.75
N VAL A 9 -15.39 -6.49 -12.59
CA VAL A 9 -13.92 -6.53 -12.47
C VAL A 9 -13.38 -7.88 -12.92
N LYS A 10 -14.02 -8.99 -12.47
CA LYS A 10 -13.65 -10.35 -12.88
C LYS A 10 -13.81 -10.54 -14.38
N ASP A 11 -14.90 -10.06 -14.98
CA ASP A 11 -15.12 -10.14 -16.42
C ASP A 11 -14.05 -9.37 -17.20
N ILE A 12 -13.58 -8.21 -16.71
CA ILE A 12 -12.46 -7.49 -17.30
C ILE A 12 -11.16 -8.32 -17.22
N ILE A 13 -10.90 -8.95 -16.07
CA ILE A 13 -9.73 -9.84 -15.87
C ILE A 13 -9.78 -11.01 -16.86
N ASP A 14 -10.95 -11.61 -17.05
CA ASP A 14 -11.19 -12.71 -17.98
C ASP A 14 -11.20 -12.27 -19.48
N GLY A 15 -10.99 -10.97 -19.76
CA GLY A 15 -10.98 -10.43 -21.12
C GLY A 15 -12.36 -10.30 -21.77
N LYS A 16 -13.45 -10.39 -21.00
CA LYS A 16 -14.82 -10.23 -21.48
C LYS A 16 -15.19 -8.75 -21.65
N THR A 17 -16.22 -8.49 -22.44
CA THR A 17 -16.75 -7.13 -22.63
C THR A 17 -17.66 -6.76 -21.46
N VAL A 18 -17.37 -5.62 -20.83
CA VAL A 18 -18.18 -5.05 -19.75
C VAL A 18 -18.79 -3.72 -20.21
N MET A 19 -20.07 -3.51 -19.90
CA MET A 19 -20.82 -2.29 -20.20
C MET A 19 -20.69 -1.31 -19.01
N ALA A 20 -19.64 -0.50 -19.03
CA ALA A 20 -19.34 0.47 -17.97
C ALA A 20 -18.62 1.71 -18.55
N PRO A 21 -18.52 2.82 -17.80
CA PRO A 21 -17.75 3.99 -18.23
C PRO A 21 -16.30 3.61 -18.58
N LEU A 22 -15.84 4.04 -19.77
CA LEU A 22 -14.52 3.69 -20.29
C LEU A 22 -13.38 4.01 -19.31
N ARG A 23 -13.50 5.12 -18.56
CA ARG A 23 -12.54 5.51 -17.52
C ARG A 23 -12.43 4.44 -16.43
N GLN A 24 -13.55 3.89 -15.94
CA GLN A 24 -13.55 2.87 -14.89
C GLN A 24 -12.96 1.54 -15.38
N ILE A 25 -13.27 1.16 -16.62
CA ILE A 25 -12.65 -0.02 -17.26
C ILE A 25 -11.14 0.19 -17.40
N GLN A 26 -10.71 1.40 -17.80
CA GLN A 26 -9.29 1.72 -17.94
C GLN A 26 -8.57 1.67 -16.58
N GLU A 27 -9.19 2.17 -15.51
CA GLU A 27 -8.64 2.10 -14.15
C GLU A 27 -8.38 0.66 -13.71
N VAL A 28 -9.33 -0.26 -13.94
CA VAL A 28 -9.15 -1.69 -13.61
C VAL A 28 -8.01 -2.30 -14.44
N LYS A 29 -7.98 -2.06 -15.74
CA LYS A 29 -6.91 -2.57 -16.62
C LYS A 29 -5.53 -2.07 -16.21
N ASN A 30 -5.43 -0.80 -15.81
CA ASN A 30 -4.20 -0.21 -15.35
C ASN A 30 -3.77 -0.80 -13.99
N ALA A 31 -4.72 -1.00 -13.08
CA ALA A 31 -4.45 -1.65 -11.79
C ALA A 31 -3.87 -3.05 -12.00
N ILE A 32 -4.51 -3.89 -12.84
CA ILE A 32 -4.02 -5.24 -13.17
C ILE A 32 -2.57 -5.17 -13.67
N LYS A 33 -2.29 -4.32 -14.68
CA LYS A 33 -0.95 -4.17 -15.23
C LYS A 33 0.08 -3.67 -14.20
N THR A 34 -0.35 -2.82 -13.27
CA THR A 34 0.54 -2.31 -12.23
C THR A 34 0.88 -3.41 -11.21
N TYR A 35 -0.10 -4.25 -10.85
CA TYR A 35 0.14 -5.41 -9.98
C TYR A 35 1.00 -6.49 -10.66
N GLU A 36 0.95 -6.63 -11.98
CA GLU A 36 1.88 -7.51 -12.73
C GLU A 36 3.34 -7.04 -12.64
N LEU A 37 3.57 -5.76 -12.33
CA LEU A 37 4.91 -5.20 -12.09
C LEU A 37 5.39 -5.41 -10.64
N TYR A 38 4.52 -5.79 -9.70
CA TYR A 38 4.77 -5.79 -8.26
C TYR A 38 6.12 -6.41 -7.88
N GLU A 39 6.40 -7.63 -8.34
CA GLU A 39 7.65 -8.34 -8.04
C GLU A 39 8.91 -7.67 -8.64
N LYS A 40 8.74 -6.84 -9.67
CA LYS A 40 9.83 -6.17 -10.40
C LYS A 40 10.12 -4.77 -9.86
N LEU A 41 9.24 -4.24 -9.01
CA LEU A 41 9.38 -2.90 -8.44
C LEU A 41 10.29 -2.94 -7.22
N ASN A 42 11.23 -2.01 -7.17
CA ASN A 42 12.06 -1.77 -6.01
C ASN A 42 11.45 -0.63 -5.18
N PRO A 43 10.92 -0.88 -3.96
CA PRO A 43 10.31 0.16 -3.15
C PRO A 43 11.29 1.25 -2.68
N PHE A 44 12.57 1.08 -2.91
CA PHE A 44 13.61 2.05 -2.57
C PHE A 44 14.10 2.87 -3.79
N ASP A 45 13.42 2.77 -4.94
CA ASP A 45 13.80 3.48 -6.18
C ASP A 45 12.67 4.40 -6.66
N VAL A 46 12.96 5.70 -6.73
CA VAL A 46 12.03 6.73 -7.23
C VAL A 46 11.64 6.48 -8.70
N ASN A 47 12.55 5.94 -9.52
CA ASN A 47 12.22 5.65 -10.92
C ASN A 47 11.15 4.56 -11.03
N ASP A 48 11.19 3.57 -10.15
CA ASP A 48 10.16 2.54 -10.10
C ASP A 48 8.82 3.10 -9.59
N LEU A 49 8.83 4.10 -8.68
CA LEU A 49 7.63 4.84 -8.29
C LEU A 49 7.00 5.54 -9.51
N LEU A 50 7.80 6.28 -10.27
CA LEU A 50 7.33 6.99 -11.47
C LEU A 50 6.83 6.02 -12.54
N LYS A 51 7.51 4.90 -12.75
CA LYS A 51 7.10 3.83 -13.66
C LYS A 51 5.76 3.20 -13.25
N ALA A 52 5.59 2.88 -11.97
CA ALA A 52 4.36 2.32 -11.44
C ALA A 52 3.20 3.31 -11.59
N HIS A 53 3.41 4.59 -11.25
CA HIS A 53 2.41 5.64 -11.47
C HIS A 53 2.07 5.81 -12.94
N GLY A 54 3.07 5.79 -13.83
CA GLY A 54 2.86 5.86 -15.28
C GLY A 54 1.97 4.73 -15.80
N THR A 55 2.13 3.52 -15.26
CA THR A 55 1.28 2.37 -15.59
C THR A 55 -0.11 2.49 -14.98
N MET A 56 -0.20 2.86 -13.70
CA MET A 56 -1.44 3.02 -12.95
C MET A 56 -2.37 4.09 -13.55
N MET A 57 -1.78 5.16 -14.05
CA MET A 57 -2.50 6.34 -14.55
C MET A 57 -2.54 6.45 -16.07
N MET A 58 -2.08 5.44 -16.79
CA MET A 58 -2.06 5.41 -18.26
C MET A 58 -3.43 5.74 -18.85
N ALA A 59 -3.49 6.74 -19.74
CA ALA A 59 -4.72 7.24 -20.37
C ALA A 59 -5.80 7.75 -19.38
N LEU A 60 -5.44 8.00 -18.11
CA LEU A 60 -6.32 8.62 -17.12
C LEU A 60 -5.91 10.06 -16.83
N THR A 61 -4.60 10.37 -16.95
CA THR A 61 -4.05 11.73 -16.84
C THR A 61 -2.96 11.95 -17.91
N ASP A 62 -2.72 13.23 -18.26
CA ASP A 62 -1.70 13.61 -19.25
C ASP A 62 -0.27 13.56 -18.68
N ASP A 63 -0.14 13.59 -17.36
CA ASP A 63 1.13 13.62 -16.61
C ASP A 63 1.44 12.29 -15.92
N ALA A 64 0.87 11.18 -16.40
CA ALA A 64 1.16 9.84 -15.89
C ALA A 64 2.66 9.57 -15.84
N GLY A 65 3.16 9.15 -14.67
CA GLY A 65 4.59 8.89 -14.42
C GLY A 65 5.44 10.14 -14.22
N LYS A 66 4.82 11.30 -13.95
CA LYS A 66 5.53 12.56 -13.68
C LYS A 66 4.97 13.23 -12.44
N PHE A 67 5.85 13.89 -11.69
CA PHE A 67 5.42 14.74 -10.59
C PHE A 67 4.57 15.91 -11.10
N ARG A 68 3.60 16.32 -10.29
CA ARG A 68 2.73 17.46 -10.58
C ARG A 68 3.51 18.75 -10.73
N ARG A 69 2.96 19.65 -11.53
CA ARG A 69 3.51 21.00 -11.75
C ARG A 69 2.65 22.10 -11.12
N GLY A 70 1.45 21.75 -10.67
CA GLY A 70 0.48 22.64 -10.02
C GLY A 70 0.32 22.36 -8.53
N GLY A 71 -0.30 23.33 -7.82
CA GLY A 71 -0.75 23.12 -6.46
C GLY A 71 -1.91 22.14 -6.41
N VAL A 72 -1.97 21.31 -5.38
CA VAL A 72 -3.09 20.41 -5.12
C VAL A 72 -3.46 20.45 -3.65
N GLY A 73 -4.76 20.23 -3.35
CA GLY A 73 -5.27 20.01 -2.02
C GLY A 73 -5.75 18.59 -1.87
N VAL A 74 -5.58 18.01 -0.70
CA VAL A 74 -6.17 16.73 -0.33
C VAL A 74 -7.53 16.99 0.27
N PHE A 75 -8.57 16.42 -0.33
CA PHE A 75 -9.95 16.58 0.11
C PHE A 75 -10.53 15.25 0.58
N SER A 76 -11.30 15.30 1.67
CA SER A 76 -12.20 14.24 2.07
C SER A 76 -13.61 14.78 1.92
N GLU A 77 -14.40 14.19 1.03
CA GLU A 77 -15.66 14.73 0.56
C GLU A 77 -15.46 16.17 0.03
N GLU A 78 -16.10 17.17 0.61
CA GLU A 78 -15.91 18.59 0.24
C GLU A 78 -14.96 19.36 1.19
N ARG A 79 -14.41 18.67 2.20
CA ARG A 79 -13.54 19.30 3.21
C ARG A 79 -12.07 19.20 2.83
N LEU A 80 -11.37 20.32 2.83
CA LEU A 80 -9.92 20.34 2.70
C LEU A 80 -9.28 19.70 3.95
N VAL A 81 -8.60 18.58 3.75
CA VAL A 81 -7.86 17.85 4.82
C VAL A 81 -6.46 18.43 4.97
N HIS A 82 -5.80 18.70 3.84
CA HIS A 82 -4.42 19.16 3.80
C HIS A 82 -4.14 19.91 2.50
N MET A 83 -3.32 20.97 2.58
CA MET A 83 -2.75 21.65 1.41
C MET A 83 -1.35 21.11 1.17
N ALA A 84 -1.15 20.44 0.05
CA ALA A 84 0.14 19.86 -0.29
C ALA A 84 1.23 20.94 -0.50
N PRO A 85 2.51 20.61 -0.27
CA PRO A 85 3.64 21.51 -0.52
C PRO A 85 3.66 22.07 -1.94
N PRO A 86 4.34 23.22 -2.19
CA PRO A 86 4.54 23.76 -3.54
C PRO A 86 5.13 22.72 -4.51
N ALA A 87 4.67 22.74 -5.77
CA ALA A 87 5.05 21.72 -6.75
C ALA A 87 6.54 21.65 -7.06
N ASP A 88 7.24 22.79 -7.01
CA ASP A 88 8.69 22.88 -7.21
C ASP A 88 9.50 22.19 -6.09
N ARG A 89 8.89 21.97 -4.92
CA ARG A 89 9.50 21.27 -3.80
C ARG A 89 9.35 19.74 -3.89
N VAL A 90 8.36 19.27 -4.64
CA VAL A 90 7.99 17.84 -4.70
C VAL A 90 9.18 16.93 -5.05
N PRO A 91 10.00 17.18 -6.10
CA PRO A 91 11.11 16.29 -6.42
C PRO A 91 12.08 16.14 -5.23
N PHE A 92 12.44 17.22 -4.57
CA PHE A 92 13.36 17.21 -3.42
C PHE A 92 12.77 16.47 -2.23
N LEU A 93 11.50 16.71 -1.91
CA LEU A 93 10.82 16.04 -0.79
C LEU A 93 10.69 14.53 -1.02
N ILE A 94 10.44 14.10 -2.25
CA ILE A 94 10.39 12.68 -2.60
C ILE A 94 11.79 12.05 -2.55
N ASP A 95 12.82 12.73 -3.06
CA ASP A 95 14.19 12.23 -2.97
C ASP A 95 14.62 12.07 -1.51
N ASP A 96 14.34 13.07 -0.64
CA ASP A 96 14.63 13.03 0.78
C ASP A 96 13.88 11.88 1.48
N LEU A 97 12.58 11.67 1.14
CA LEU A 97 11.77 10.58 1.69
C LEU A 97 12.35 9.20 1.32
N PHE A 98 12.76 9.02 0.07
CA PHE A 98 13.35 7.76 -0.39
C PHE A 98 14.74 7.52 0.20
N GLU A 99 15.54 8.57 0.38
CA GLU A 99 16.83 8.47 1.03
C GLU A 99 16.66 8.10 2.51
N TRP A 100 15.71 8.75 3.22
CA TRP A 100 15.37 8.38 4.57
C TRP A 100 14.89 6.91 4.65
N LEU A 101 14.00 6.48 3.74
CA LEU A 101 13.49 5.10 3.72
C LEU A 101 14.63 4.06 3.58
N LYS A 102 15.69 4.38 2.82
CA LYS A 102 16.87 3.52 2.66
C LYS A 102 17.73 3.46 3.92
N GLN A 103 17.99 4.62 4.54
CA GLN A 103 19.01 4.77 5.59
C GLN A 103 18.48 4.60 7.00
N ALA A 104 17.19 4.84 7.24
CA ALA A 104 16.58 4.75 8.56
C ALA A 104 16.77 3.36 9.17
N LYS A 105 17.09 3.33 10.47
CA LYS A 105 17.34 2.10 11.24
C LYS A 105 16.09 1.56 11.91
N ASP A 106 15.00 2.32 11.86
CA ASP A 106 13.72 1.92 12.41
C ASP A 106 13.20 0.65 11.75
N HIS A 107 12.38 -0.10 12.48
CA HIS A 107 11.77 -1.31 11.95
C HIS A 107 10.99 -1.02 10.66
N LEU A 108 11.08 -1.89 9.66
CA LEU A 108 10.51 -1.64 8.33
C LEU A 108 8.99 -1.46 8.35
N LEU A 109 8.30 -2.07 9.32
CA LEU A 109 6.87 -1.86 9.59
C LEU A 109 6.58 -0.37 9.92
N ILE A 110 7.37 0.23 10.79
CA ILE A 110 7.25 1.66 11.15
C ILE A 110 7.59 2.53 9.94
N ARG A 111 8.71 2.23 9.26
CA ARG A 111 9.11 2.97 8.06
C ARG A 111 8.04 2.95 6.97
N SER A 112 7.32 1.84 6.81
CA SER A 112 6.22 1.76 5.83
C SER A 112 5.07 2.71 6.16
N CYS A 113 4.73 2.86 7.45
CA CYS A 113 3.69 3.76 7.90
C CYS A 113 4.11 5.24 7.77
N VAL A 114 5.34 5.57 8.17
CA VAL A 114 5.89 6.92 8.00
C VAL A 114 5.96 7.28 6.52
N PHE A 115 6.47 6.37 5.68
CA PHE A 115 6.51 6.60 4.23
C PHE A 115 5.13 6.90 3.67
N HIS A 116 4.11 6.13 4.06
CA HIS A 116 2.75 6.34 3.59
C HIS A 116 2.23 7.72 4.00
N TYR A 117 2.41 8.11 5.26
CA TYR A 117 1.99 9.42 5.75
C TYR A 117 2.67 10.56 5.00
N GLU A 118 4.00 10.53 4.91
CA GLU A 118 4.79 11.57 4.23
C GLU A 118 4.46 11.63 2.73
N PHE A 119 4.24 10.48 2.09
CA PHE A 119 3.83 10.42 0.69
C PHE A 119 2.47 11.08 0.46
N GLU A 120 1.50 10.80 1.33
CA GLU A 120 0.17 11.45 1.26
C GLU A 120 0.27 12.95 1.60
N PHE A 121 1.16 13.34 2.52
CA PHE A 121 1.43 14.74 2.84
C PHE A 121 2.05 15.50 1.67
N ILE A 122 3.08 14.94 1.02
CA ILE A 122 3.74 15.52 -0.15
C ILE A 122 2.79 15.58 -1.35
N HIS A 123 1.97 14.55 -1.51
CA HIS A 123 0.98 14.41 -2.60
C HIS A 123 1.60 14.66 -3.97
N PRO A 124 2.58 13.83 -4.40
CA PRO A 124 3.50 14.16 -5.49
C PRO A 124 2.88 14.21 -6.88
N PHE A 125 1.69 13.65 -7.06
CA PHE A 125 1.04 13.52 -8.36
C PHE A 125 -0.22 14.40 -8.46
N SER A 126 -0.69 14.66 -9.67
CA SER A 126 -1.95 15.38 -9.91
C SER A 126 -3.18 14.52 -9.58
N ASP A 127 -3.08 13.19 -9.78
CA ASP A 127 -4.08 12.17 -9.41
C ASP A 127 -3.36 10.84 -9.10
N GLY A 128 -4.02 9.93 -8.40
CA GLY A 128 -3.51 8.60 -8.13
C GLY A 128 -2.64 8.47 -6.87
N ASN A 129 -2.45 9.54 -6.09
CA ASN A 129 -1.58 9.51 -4.91
C ASN A 129 -2.00 8.41 -3.92
N GLY A 130 -3.27 8.36 -3.51
CA GLY A 130 -3.75 7.36 -2.57
C GLY A 130 -3.53 5.92 -3.05
N ARG A 131 -3.74 5.63 -4.34
CA ARG A 131 -3.45 4.31 -4.93
C ARG A 131 -1.97 3.98 -4.86
N MET A 132 -1.12 4.96 -5.17
CA MET A 132 0.33 4.80 -5.12
C MET A 132 0.86 4.66 -3.69
N GLY A 133 0.37 5.46 -2.74
CA GLY A 133 0.76 5.37 -1.33
C GLY A 133 0.48 3.97 -0.75
N ARG A 134 -0.71 3.43 -1.01
CA ARG A 134 -1.08 2.08 -0.56
C ARG A 134 -0.29 0.97 -1.25
N LEU A 135 -0.10 1.06 -2.57
CA LEU A 135 0.75 0.13 -3.31
C LEU A 135 2.18 0.15 -2.76
N TRP A 136 2.74 1.34 -2.52
CA TRP A 136 4.10 1.48 -2.04
C TRP A 136 4.28 0.96 -0.61
N GLN A 137 3.30 1.20 0.25
CA GLN A 137 3.29 0.60 1.58
C GLN A 137 3.29 -0.94 1.50
N SER A 138 2.46 -1.53 0.63
CA SER A 138 2.44 -2.98 0.42
C SER A 138 3.80 -3.50 -0.08
N LEU A 139 4.46 -2.80 -1.02
CA LEU A 139 5.79 -3.14 -1.50
C LEU A 139 6.85 -3.10 -0.40
N ILE A 140 6.82 -2.07 0.45
CA ILE A 140 7.75 -1.95 1.59
C ILE A 140 7.51 -3.08 2.58
N LEU A 141 6.26 -3.34 2.93
CA LEU A 141 5.88 -4.42 3.85
C LEU A 141 6.24 -5.81 3.31
N GLY A 142 6.09 -6.04 2.00
CA GLY A 142 6.51 -7.27 1.34
C GLY A 142 8.02 -7.56 1.49
N ARG A 143 8.86 -6.52 1.65
CA ARG A 143 10.29 -6.69 1.97
C ARG A 143 10.54 -7.13 3.41
N LEU A 144 9.60 -6.90 4.31
CA LEU A 144 9.68 -7.39 5.67
C LEU A 144 9.37 -8.89 5.76
N HIS A 145 8.27 -9.32 5.15
CA HIS A 145 7.87 -10.72 5.13
C HIS A 145 6.85 -10.97 4.01
N PRO A 146 6.92 -12.10 3.26
CA PRO A 146 5.99 -12.42 2.17
C PRO A 146 4.51 -12.41 2.56
N LEU A 147 4.17 -12.67 3.83
CA LEU A 147 2.81 -12.59 4.34
C LEU A 147 2.18 -11.21 4.09
N PHE A 148 2.98 -10.15 4.15
CA PHE A 148 2.51 -8.78 3.96
C PHE A 148 2.18 -8.44 2.51
N GLU A 149 2.64 -9.22 1.53
CA GLU A 149 2.25 -9.06 0.12
C GLU A 149 0.76 -9.35 -0.10
N TYR A 150 0.17 -10.17 0.78
CA TYR A 150 -1.25 -10.54 0.74
C TYR A 150 -2.12 -9.67 1.65
N LEU A 151 -1.54 -8.69 2.35
CA LEU A 151 -2.30 -7.75 3.16
C LEU A 151 -3.06 -6.78 2.25
N PRO A 152 -4.40 -6.76 2.32
CA PRO A 152 -5.20 -5.89 1.46
C PRO A 152 -5.23 -4.46 2.01
N VAL A 153 -4.11 -3.73 1.95
CA VAL A 153 -4.00 -2.35 2.45
C VAL A 153 -5.09 -1.44 1.85
N GLU A 154 -5.43 -1.65 0.57
CA GLU A 154 -6.54 -0.97 -0.09
C GLU A 154 -7.87 -1.18 0.66
N ASN A 155 -8.20 -2.44 0.98
CA ASN A 155 -9.46 -2.77 1.63
C ASN A 155 -9.50 -2.28 3.08
N MET A 156 -8.37 -2.30 3.78
CA MET A 156 -8.24 -1.80 5.15
C MET A 156 -8.55 -0.30 5.22
N VAL A 157 -7.92 0.49 4.35
CA VAL A 157 -8.17 1.93 4.26
C VAL A 157 -9.61 2.22 3.80
N TYR A 158 -10.12 1.47 2.82
CA TYR A 158 -11.49 1.65 2.33
C TYR A 158 -12.54 1.36 3.41
N ALA A 159 -12.36 0.30 4.20
CA ALA A 159 -13.29 -0.07 5.27
C ALA A 159 -13.34 0.97 6.42
N ASN A 160 -12.25 1.73 6.62
CA ASN A 160 -12.10 2.69 7.72
C ASN A 160 -11.71 4.08 7.20
N GLN A 161 -12.28 4.49 6.06
CA GLN A 161 -11.87 5.69 5.33
C GLN A 161 -11.95 6.98 6.17
N GLU A 162 -13.00 7.15 6.97
CA GLU A 162 -13.15 8.30 7.86
C GLU A 162 -12.03 8.35 8.92
N ALA A 163 -11.76 7.22 9.57
CA ALA A 163 -10.68 7.13 10.56
C ALA A 163 -9.30 7.37 9.93
N TYR A 164 -9.09 6.90 8.71
CA TYR A 164 -7.87 7.14 7.94
C TYR A 164 -7.63 8.64 7.70
N TYR A 165 -8.63 9.37 7.20
CA TYR A 165 -8.49 10.81 6.98
C TYR A 165 -8.38 11.61 8.29
N ASN A 166 -9.06 11.18 9.35
CA ASN A 166 -8.93 11.78 10.67
C ASN A 166 -7.52 11.60 11.23
N ALA A 167 -6.90 10.43 11.05
CA ALA A 167 -5.53 10.18 11.47
C ALA A 167 -4.51 11.06 10.71
N ILE A 168 -4.67 11.21 9.38
CA ILE A 168 -3.86 12.15 8.58
C ILE A 168 -4.03 13.58 9.09
N GLN A 169 -5.27 14.03 9.27
CA GLN A 169 -5.56 15.40 9.71
C GLN A 169 -4.99 15.69 11.10
N HIS A 170 -5.13 14.75 12.03
CA HIS A 170 -4.59 14.89 13.39
C HIS A 170 -3.05 14.97 13.35
N SER A 171 -2.41 14.06 12.63
CA SER A 171 -0.96 14.05 12.46
C SER A 171 -0.46 15.36 11.84
N THR A 172 -1.13 15.87 10.81
CA THR A 172 -0.78 17.14 10.17
C THR A 172 -0.95 18.33 11.12
N ALA A 173 -2.03 18.36 11.90
CA ALA A 173 -2.32 19.46 12.84
C ALA A 173 -1.35 19.51 14.02
N THR A 174 -0.83 18.37 14.45
CA THR A 174 0.12 18.25 15.57
C THR A 174 1.58 18.23 15.11
N ALA A 175 1.84 18.20 13.80
CA ALA A 175 3.16 17.98 13.22
C ALA A 175 3.85 16.71 13.79
N ASP A 176 3.05 15.65 14.00
CA ASP A 176 3.48 14.38 14.57
C ASP A 176 2.82 13.23 13.79
N SER A 177 3.62 12.38 13.15
CA SER A 177 3.12 11.21 12.40
C SER A 177 2.62 10.07 13.31
N GLY A 178 2.84 10.14 14.62
CA GLY A 178 2.44 9.13 15.60
C GLY A 178 0.99 8.67 15.48
N PRO A 179 -0.02 9.59 15.47
CA PRO A 179 -1.43 9.20 15.33
C PRO A 179 -1.73 8.41 14.07
N PHE A 180 -1.10 8.75 12.94
CA PHE A 180 -1.26 8.00 11.70
C PHE A 180 -0.57 6.64 11.75
N ILE A 181 0.63 6.57 12.31
CA ILE A 181 1.36 5.31 12.50
C ILE A 181 0.54 4.35 13.35
N GLU A 182 0.01 4.83 14.47
CA GLU A 182 -0.81 4.03 15.39
C GLU A 182 -2.06 3.47 14.71
N PHE A 183 -2.78 4.31 13.94
CA PHE A 183 -3.90 3.89 13.12
C PHE A 183 -3.50 2.79 12.14
N MET A 184 -2.44 2.99 11.35
CA MET A 184 -2.01 2.03 10.34
C MET A 184 -1.53 0.71 10.94
N LEU A 185 -0.83 0.74 12.08
CA LEU A 185 -0.41 -0.46 12.79
C LEU A 185 -1.63 -1.26 13.28
N GLN A 186 -2.66 -0.59 13.78
CA GLN A 186 -3.90 -1.24 14.18
C GLN A 186 -4.63 -1.87 12.98
N GLU A 187 -4.67 -1.18 11.84
CA GLU A 187 -5.26 -1.71 10.61
C GLU A 187 -4.51 -2.93 10.06
N ILE A 188 -3.18 -2.93 10.15
CA ILE A 188 -2.35 -4.10 9.79
C ILE A 188 -2.57 -5.26 10.76
N LEU A 189 -2.69 -4.99 12.05
CA LEU A 189 -2.86 -6.00 13.09
C LEU A 189 -4.23 -6.69 13.03
N ASN A 190 -5.28 -5.96 12.70
CA ASN A 190 -6.66 -6.48 12.69
C ASN A 190 -6.87 -7.70 11.78
N PRO A 191 -6.47 -7.72 10.50
CA PRO A 191 -6.57 -8.91 9.66
C PRO A 191 -5.65 -10.05 10.14
N LEU A 192 -4.45 -9.74 10.63
CA LEU A 192 -3.54 -10.75 11.17
C LEU A 192 -4.19 -11.50 12.35
N LYS A 193 -4.81 -10.78 13.27
CA LYS A 193 -5.56 -11.39 14.41
C LYS A 193 -6.75 -12.23 13.92
N ARG A 194 -7.50 -11.76 12.92
CA ARG A 194 -8.65 -12.51 12.37
C ARG A 194 -8.22 -13.80 11.69
N HIS A 195 -7.10 -13.80 11.01
CA HIS A 195 -6.56 -14.99 10.34
C HIS A 195 -5.81 -15.94 11.28
N GLN A 196 -5.35 -15.47 12.44
CA GLN A 196 -4.72 -16.33 13.44
C GLN A 196 -5.65 -17.47 13.89
N GLY A 197 -6.98 -17.22 14.01
CA GLY A 197 -7.97 -18.25 14.31
C GLY A 197 -8.22 -19.23 13.16
N SER A 198 -8.08 -18.84 11.92
CA SER A 198 -8.30 -19.69 10.74
C SER A 198 -7.02 -20.43 10.29
N LEU A 199 -5.85 -19.91 10.63
CA LEU A 199 -4.56 -20.61 10.46
C LEU A 199 -4.44 -21.81 11.43
N ILE A 200 -5.23 -21.84 12.49
CA ILE A 200 -5.30 -22.95 13.47
C ILE A 200 -6.29 -24.06 13.03
N SER A 201 -7.13 -23.84 12.04
CA SER A 201 -7.96 -24.89 11.44
C SER A 201 -7.05 -25.83 10.62
N GLN A 202 -6.89 -27.07 11.11
CA GLN A 202 -5.92 -28.08 10.63
C GLN A 202 -5.93 -28.34 9.11
N HIS A 203 -7.00 -28.01 8.40
CA HIS A 203 -7.09 -28.22 6.96
C HIS A 203 -6.39 -27.13 6.12
N ASN A 204 -6.45 -25.87 6.55
CA ASN A 204 -5.76 -24.77 5.86
C ASN A 204 -4.25 -24.74 6.15
N VAL A 205 -3.83 -25.23 7.30
CA VAL A 205 -2.41 -25.36 7.67
C VAL A 205 -1.68 -26.33 6.76
N MET A 206 -2.31 -27.43 6.35
CA MET A 206 -1.68 -28.39 5.43
C MET A 206 -1.50 -27.80 4.02
N GLU A 207 -2.48 -27.10 3.49
CA GLU A 207 -2.41 -26.52 2.13
C GLU A 207 -1.39 -25.36 2.04
N VAL A 208 -1.31 -24.55 3.09
CA VAL A 208 -0.29 -23.49 3.21
C VAL A 208 1.09 -24.10 3.45
N ARG A 209 1.18 -25.16 4.27
CA ARG A 209 2.39 -25.95 4.48
C ARG A 209 2.97 -26.51 3.19
N ASP A 210 2.13 -27.10 2.36
CA ASP A 210 2.56 -27.73 1.11
C ASP A 210 2.98 -26.67 0.08
N LYS A 211 2.26 -25.56 -0.03
CA LYS A 211 2.63 -24.42 -0.87
C LYS A 211 3.94 -23.75 -0.45
N ILE A 212 4.19 -23.63 0.86
CA ILE A 212 5.45 -23.09 1.40
C ILE A 212 6.59 -24.08 1.18
N ARG A 213 6.36 -25.39 1.42
CA ARG A 213 7.35 -26.44 1.18
C ARG A 213 7.76 -26.49 -0.30
N ASP A 214 6.78 -26.46 -1.22
CA ASP A 214 7.02 -26.56 -2.66
C ASP A 214 7.72 -25.29 -3.22
N LYS A 215 7.42 -24.13 -2.65
CA LYS A 215 7.97 -22.85 -3.11
C LYS A 215 9.35 -22.51 -2.49
N PHE A 216 9.63 -22.95 -1.27
CA PHE A 216 10.81 -22.52 -0.50
C PHE A 216 11.71 -23.64 0.02
N GLY A 217 11.33 -24.90 -0.14
CA GLY A 217 12.13 -26.06 0.31
C GLY A 217 12.35 -26.14 1.83
N ILE A 218 11.56 -25.39 2.62
CA ILE A 218 11.70 -25.26 4.08
C ILE A 218 10.53 -25.98 4.76
N SER A 219 10.81 -26.84 5.75
CA SER A 219 9.76 -27.50 6.51
C SER A 219 9.08 -26.53 7.47
N SER A 220 7.75 -26.71 7.63
CA SER A 220 6.93 -25.88 8.51
C SER A 220 7.38 -25.90 9.99
N GLU A 221 8.05 -26.98 10.41
CA GLU A 221 8.62 -27.10 11.75
C GLU A 221 9.77 -26.11 11.97
N GLN A 222 10.61 -25.89 10.95
CA GLN A 222 11.71 -24.91 11.00
C GLN A 222 11.18 -23.48 11.04
N ILE A 223 10.04 -23.18 10.38
CA ILE A 223 9.43 -21.86 10.43
C ILE A 223 8.79 -21.60 11.79
N ILE A 224 8.06 -22.58 12.35
CA ILE A 224 7.47 -22.49 13.69
C ILE A 224 8.56 -22.36 14.74
N GLU A 225 9.65 -23.13 14.61
CA GLU A 225 10.79 -23.06 15.54
C GLU A 225 11.53 -21.70 15.46
N GLN A 226 11.66 -21.11 14.25
CA GLN A 226 12.21 -19.76 14.11
C GLN A 226 11.29 -18.66 14.67
N ILE A 227 9.97 -18.77 14.47
CA ILE A 227 9.00 -17.85 15.06
C ILE A 227 9.01 -17.96 16.59
N GLN A 228 9.11 -19.18 17.14
CA GLN A 228 9.18 -19.41 18.58
C GLN A 228 10.53 -18.99 19.20
N ARG A 229 11.61 -19.05 18.44
CA ARG A 229 12.96 -18.62 18.90
C ARG A 229 13.21 -17.13 18.77
N ASN A 230 12.35 -16.39 18.07
CA ASN A 230 12.52 -14.96 17.86
C ASN A 230 11.30 -14.20 18.42
N PRO A 231 11.24 -13.95 19.74
CA PRO A 231 10.10 -13.31 20.40
C PRO A 231 9.87 -11.87 19.97
N ALA A 232 10.75 -11.27 19.13
CA ALA A 232 10.53 -9.98 18.50
C ALA A 232 9.41 -9.97 17.46
N VAL A 233 8.81 -11.14 17.14
CA VAL A 233 7.61 -11.27 16.30
C VAL A 233 6.34 -11.44 17.14
N THR A 234 6.45 -11.65 18.44
CA THR A 234 5.34 -11.55 19.38
C THR A 234 5.25 -10.10 19.86
N LEU A 235 4.18 -9.42 19.44
CA LEU A 235 3.81 -8.06 19.85
C LEU A 235 3.33 -8.00 21.33
N ASP A 236 4.08 -8.60 22.25
CA ASP A 236 3.87 -8.52 23.70
C ASP A 236 5.22 -8.19 24.36
N GLU A 237 5.64 -6.95 24.20
CA GLU A 237 6.39 -6.14 25.17
C GLU A 237 6.43 -4.69 24.72
#